data_3bb9f1857f3a2a5a3134bc4b14a9eacf
#
_entry.id   3bb9f1857f3a2a5a3134bc4b14a9eacf
#
_cell.length_a   1.000
_cell.length_b   1.000
_cell.length_c   1.000
_cell.angle_alpha   90.00
_cell.angle_beta   90.00
_cell.angle_gamma   90.00
#
_symmetry.space_group_name_H-M   'P 1'
#
loop_
_entity.id
_entity.type
_entity.pdbx_description
1 polymer ?
#
loop_
_entity_poly.entity_id
_entity_poly.type
_entity_poly.pdbx_seq_one_letter_code
_entity_poly.pdbx_strand_id
1 'polypeptide(L)'
;AIPPFVTATGLFVNATPAELAQTLREAPVGLLQFHGDESPEQCAQLAASVARPWIKAFRVRPDTTGADLLEYERLCRAASPLFSSLLLDTYVDAYGGAGKVFDWSLIPSELAPRVVLSGGLSAQNATDAVTRVRPFAVDVSSGVERDKGIKDASRIAAFIDAVRAADATI
;
A
#
# COMPACT_ATOMS: atom_id res chain seq x y z
N ALA A 1 -18.07 -13.39 -4.89
CA ALA A 1 -18.13 -13.23 -3.43
C ALA A 1 -16.70 -13.15 -2.89
N ILE A 2 -16.45 -12.27 -1.90
CA ILE A 2 -15.16 -12.17 -1.22
C ILE A 2 -15.13 -13.30 -0.17
N PRO A 3 -14.05 -14.11 -0.10
CA PRO A 3 -13.92 -15.16 0.91
C PRO A 3 -13.92 -14.61 2.34
N PRO A 4 -14.31 -15.40 3.35
CA PRO A 4 -14.12 -15.01 4.75
C PRO A 4 -12.65 -14.69 5.04
N PHE A 5 -12.41 -13.74 5.95
CA PHE A 5 -11.08 -13.24 6.34
C PHE A 5 -10.30 -12.48 5.25
N VAL A 6 -10.96 -12.09 4.17
CA VAL A 6 -10.42 -11.18 3.16
C VAL A 6 -11.12 -9.84 3.29
N THR A 7 -10.34 -8.77 3.51
CA THR A 7 -10.87 -7.42 3.63
C THR A 7 -10.86 -6.73 2.26
N ALA A 8 -12.01 -6.21 1.83
CA ALA A 8 -12.07 -5.34 0.68
C ALA A 8 -11.48 -3.97 1.04
N THR A 9 -10.48 -3.54 0.30
CA THR A 9 -9.85 -2.23 0.46
C THR A 9 -10.32 -1.30 -0.65
N GLY A 10 -10.87 -0.14 -0.26
CA GLY A 10 -11.23 0.92 -1.20
C GLY A 10 -10.06 1.88 -1.39
N LEU A 11 -9.60 2.05 -2.64
CA LEU A 11 -8.55 3.02 -2.97
C LEU A 11 -9.19 4.36 -3.35
N PHE A 12 -8.74 5.43 -2.69
CA PHE A 12 -9.24 6.79 -2.86
C PHE A 12 -8.09 7.75 -3.19
N VAL A 13 -8.33 8.66 -4.11
CA VAL A 13 -7.40 9.72 -4.52
C VAL A 13 -8.11 11.05 -4.42
N ASN A 14 -7.80 11.83 -3.39
CA ASN A 14 -8.39 13.15 -3.12
C ASN A 14 -9.94 13.13 -3.10
N ALA A 15 -10.53 12.02 -2.61
CA ALA A 15 -11.97 11.84 -2.59
C ALA A 15 -12.64 12.79 -1.58
N THR A 16 -13.80 13.29 -1.95
CA THR A 16 -14.66 14.06 -1.06
C THR A 16 -15.36 13.15 -0.04
N PRO A 17 -15.83 13.69 1.10
CA PRO A 17 -16.64 12.92 2.05
C PRO A 17 -17.89 12.28 1.43
N ALA A 18 -18.50 12.95 0.43
CA ALA A 18 -19.68 12.44 -0.25
C ALA A 18 -19.38 11.24 -1.12
N GLU A 19 -18.29 11.28 -1.91
CA GLU A 19 -17.83 10.16 -2.73
C GLU A 19 -17.43 8.96 -1.89
N LEU A 20 -16.69 9.20 -0.78
CA LEU A 20 -16.34 8.16 0.17
C LEU A 20 -17.59 7.47 0.75
N ALA A 21 -18.55 8.27 1.26
CA ALA A 21 -19.78 7.75 1.82
C ALA A 21 -20.63 7.00 0.79
N GLN A 22 -20.68 7.46 -0.47
CA GLN A 22 -21.37 6.78 -1.56
C GLN A 22 -20.75 5.43 -1.86
N THR A 23 -19.43 5.38 -2.02
CA THR A 23 -18.70 4.11 -2.29
C THR A 23 -18.96 3.07 -1.20
N LEU A 24 -18.98 3.48 0.07
CA LEU A 24 -19.21 2.56 1.19
C LEU A 24 -20.67 2.06 1.27
N ARG A 25 -21.62 2.78 0.68
CA ARG A 25 -23.01 2.27 0.54
C ARG A 25 -23.14 1.22 -0.56
N GLU A 26 -22.30 1.31 -1.59
CA GLU A 26 -22.37 0.46 -2.79
C GLU A 26 -21.47 -0.78 -2.69
N ALA A 27 -20.39 -0.70 -1.89
CA ALA A 27 -19.39 -1.76 -1.76
C ALA A 27 -19.03 -2.05 -0.29
N PRO A 28 -18.79 -3.32 0.07
CA PRO A 28 -18.43 -3.73 1.43
C PRO A 28 -16.97 -3.41 1.77
N VAL A 29 -16.57 -2.14 1.69
CA VAL A 29 -15.21 -1.67 1.98
C VAL A 29 -14.97 -1.71 3.50
N GLY A 30 -13.96 -2.48 3.91
CA GLY A 30 -13.54 -2.62 5.30
C GLY A 30 -12.30 -1.81 5.68
N LEU A 31 -11.47 -1.44 4.70
CA LEU A 31 -10.24 -0.67 4.86
C LEU A 31 -10.17 0.44 3.81
N LEU A 32 -9.75 1.63 4.20
CA LEU A 32 -9.55 2.75 3.28
C LEU A 32 -8.06 2.86 2.92
N GLN A 33 -7.75 3.02 1.64
CA GLN A 33 -6.41 3.34 1.16
C GLN A 33 -6.41 4.72 0.53
N PHE A 34 -5.83 5.71 1.22
CA PHE A 34 -5.68 7.05 0.68
C PHE A 34 -4.39 7.14 -0.13
N HIS A 35 -4.53 7.36 -1.43
CA HIS A 35 -3.41 7.32 -2.40
C HIS A 35 -3.18 8.66 -3.12
N GLY A 36 -3.90 9.70 -2.73
CA GLY A 36 -3.74 11.07 -3.23
C GLY A 36 -2.80 11.91 -2.39
N ASP A 37 -3.06 13.21 -2.37
CA ASP A 37 -2.27 14.21 -1.66
C ASP A 37 -2.91 14.60 -0.30
N GLU A 38 -3.85 13.79 0.18
CA GLU A 38 -4.53 14.01 1.47
C GLU A 38 -3.49 14.04 2.60
N SER A 39 -3.57 15.06 3.48
CA SER A 39 -2.76 15.11 4.69
C SER A 39 -3.20 14.04 5.71
N PRO A 40 -2.35 13.69 6.70
CA PRO A 40 -2.74 12.79 7.79
C PRO A 40 -4.04 13.20 8.49
N GLU A 41 -4.25 14.50 8.71
CA GLU A 41 -5.45 15.04 9.35
C GLU A 41 -6.69 14.90 8.46
N GLN A 42 -6.57 15.13 7.15
CA GLN A 42 -7.65 14.92 6.20
C GLN A 42 -8.04 13.44 6.12
N CYS A 43 -7.06 12.54 6.05
CA CYS A 43 -7.30 11.10 6.11
C CYS A 43 -8.03 10.70 7.40
N ALA A 44 -7.58 11.22 8.54
CA ALA A 44 -8.18 10.97 9.84
C ALA A 44 -9.65 11.43 9.91
N GLN A 45 -9.97 12.63 9.40
CA GLN A 45 -11.32 13.16 9.33
C GLN A 45 -12.23 12.31 8.44
N LEU A 46 -11.76 11.96 7.24
CA LEU A 46 -12.49 11.11 6.31
C LEU A 46 -12.77 9.73 6.90
N ALA A 47 -11.75 9.09 7.47
CA ALA A 47 -11.87 7.78 8.08
C ALA A 47 -12.81 7.76 9.30
N ALA A 48 -12.75 8.80 10.14
CA ALA A 48 -13.64 8.96 11.29
C ALA A 48 -15.11 9.12 10.87
N SER A 49 -15.38 9.85 9.78
CA SER A 49 -16.75 10.08 9.28
C SER A 49 -17.48 8.79 8.90
N VAL A 50 -16.75 7.74 8.56
CA VAL A 50 -17.28 6.42 8.17
C VAL A 50 -16.89 5.28 9.11
N ALA A 51 -16.15 5.59 10.19
CA ALA A 51 -15.66 4.65 11.18
C ALA A 51 -14.93 3.44 10.56
N ARG A 52 -13.94 3.72 9.68
CA ARG A 52 -13.12 2.68 9.03
C ARG A 52 -11.64 2.88 9.31
N PRO A 53 -10.88 1.79 9.50
CA PRO A 53 -9.42 1.85 9.51
C PRO A 53 -8.89 2.31 8.14
N TRP A 54 -7.69 2.87 8.15
CA TRP A 54 -7.08 3.42 6.96
C TRP A 54 -5.58 3.20 6.88
N ILE A 55 -5.08 3.13 5.65
CA ILE A 55 -3.68 3.15 5.30
C ILE A 55 -3.41 4.36 4.39
N LYS A 56 -2.20 4.90 4.46
CA LYS A 56 -1.78 6.03 3.62
C LYS A 56 -0.67 5.60 2.69
N ALA A 57 -0.86 5.80 1.40
CA ALA A 57 0.21 5.66 0.44
C ALA A 57 1.19 6.83 0.56
N PHE A 58 2.45 6.51 0.79
CA PHE A 58 3.58 7.43 0.77
C PHE A 58 4.40 7.18 -0.49
N ARG A 59 4.49 8.18 -1.37
CA ARG A 59 5.25 8.08 -2.62
C ARG A 59 6.72 8.39 -2.34
N VAL A 60 7.54 7.35 -2.32
CA VAL A 60 8.98 7.44 -2.06
C VAL A 60 9.68 8.08 -3.25
N ARG A 61 10.21 9.28 -3.06
CA ARG A 61 10.96 10.06 -4.05
C ARG A 61 12.47 9.78 -3.94
N PRO A 62 13.27 10.17 -4.95
CA PRO A 62 14.72 9.98 -4.88
C PRO A 62 15.42 10.70 -3.72
N ASP A 63 14.84 11.78 -3.22
CA ASP A 63 15.33 12.58 -2.09
C ASP A 63 14.72 12.17 -0.73
N THR A 64 13.81 11.20 -0.71
CA THR A 64 13.21 10.69 0.53
C THR A 64 14.24 9.98 1.39
N THR A 65 14.23 10.25 2.68
CA THR A 65 15.08 9.60 3.68
C THR A 65 14.28 8.69 4.61
N GLY A 66 14.97 7.80 5.33
CA GLY A 66 14.34 6.97 6.37
C GLY A 66 13.71 7.80 7.51
N ALA A 67 14.30 8.97 7.81
CA ALA A 67 13.75 9.89 8.80
C ALA A 67 12.41 10.49 8.35
N ASP A 68 12.25 10.79 7.06
CA ASP A 68 10.99 11.29 6.52
C ASP A 68 9.88 10.23 6.65
N LEU A 69 10.20 8.96 6.41
CA LEU A 69 9.25 7.86 6.56
C LEU A 69 8.79 7.69 8.01
N LEU A 70 9.71 7.74 8.97
CA LEU A 70 9.41 7.64 10.40
C LEU A 70 8.56 8.82 10.87
N GLU A 71 8.91 10.03 10.47
CA GLU A 71 8.17 11.22 10.84
C GLU A 71 6.75 11.21 10.25
N TYR A 72 6.61 10.82 8.99
CA TYR A 72 5.29 10.75 8.36
C TYR A 72 4.40 9.67 8.99
N GLU A 73 4.97 8.49 9.34
CA GLU A 73 4.26 7.46 10.09
C GLU A 73 3.80 7.97 11.45
N ARG A 74 4.69 8.69 12.16
CA ARG A 74 4.38 9.30 13.45
C ARG A 74 3.22 10.31 13.35
N LEU A 75 3.20 11.14 12.30
CA LEU A 75 2.11 12.10 12.06
C LEU A 75 0.78 11.39 11.79
N CYS A 76 0.77 10.37 10.95
CA CYS A 76 -0.44 9.58 10.68
C CYS A 76 -0.98 8.91 11.95
N ARG A 77 -0.10 8.35 12.77
CA ARG A 77 -0.45 7.68 14.02
C ARG A 77 -0.96 8.66 15.07
N ALA A 78 -0.40 9.86 15.13
CA ALA A 78 -0.86 10.93 16.01
C ALA A 78 -2.23 11.49 15.58
N ALA A 79 -2.50 11.54 14.27
CA ALA A 79 -3.75 12.07 13.73
C ALA A 79 -4.97 11.18 14.04
N SER A 80 -4.80 9.85 14.13
CA SER A 80 -5.95 8.96 14.32
C SER A 80 -5.58 7.59 14.87
N PRO A 81 -6.33 7.05 15.85
CA PRO A 81 -6.21 5.66 16.28
C PRO A 81 -6.68 4.66 15.20
N LEU A 82 -7.37 5.11 14.17
CA LEU A 82 -7.81 4.27 13.05
C LEU A 82 -6.71 4.09 11.99
N PHE A 83 -5.59 4.79 12.11
CA PHE A 83 -4.44 4.58 11.23
C PHE A 83 -3.84 3.19 11.45
N SER A 84 -3.70 2.44 10.37
CA SER A 84 -3.19 1.06 10.40
C SER A 84 -1.74 0.99 9.93
N SER A 85 -1.40 1.57 8.77
CA SER A 85 -0.09 1.41 8.16
C SER A 85 0.20 2.49 7.10
N LEU A 86 1.49 2.71 6.82
CA LEU A 86 1.90 3.29 5.55
C LEU A 86 1.96 2.20 4.47
N LEU A 87 1.59 2.57 3.24
CA LEU A 87 1.90 1.83 2.03
C LEU A 87 3.00 2.61 1.31
N LEU A 88 4.19 2.01 1.18
CA LEU A 88 5.34 2.66 0.54
C LEU A 88 5.32 2.35 -0.95
N ASP A 89 5.08 3.35 -1.78
CA ASP A 89 4.99 3.21 -3.24
C ASP A 89 6.11 3.98 -3.93
N THR A 90 6.58 3.50 -5.06
CA THR A 90 7.60 4.19 -5.85
C THR A 90 7.01 5.44 -6.51
N TYR A 91 7.64 6.60 -6.29
CA TYR A 91 7.28 7.82 -7.03
C TYR A 91 7.60 7.64 -8.53
N VAL A 92 6.63 7.94 -9.37
CA VAL A 92 6.79 7.99 -10.83
C VAL A 92 6.23 9.31 -11.35
N ASP A 93 7.00 10.00 -12.21
CA ASP A 93 6.63 11.31 -12.77
C ASP A 93 5.44 11.25 -13.76
N ALA A 94 5.08 10.06 -14.22
CA ALA A 94 3.97 9.83 -15.14
C ALA A 94 3.03 8.74 -14.62
N TYR A 95 1.75 8.89 -14.87
CA TYR A 95 0.75 7.85 -14.62
C TYR A 95 1.07 6.59 -15.44
N GLY A 96 1.80 5.65 -14.83
CA GLY A 96 2.17 4.37 -15.43
C GLY A 96 3.38 3.79 -14.72
N GLY A 97 3.16 2.74 -13.93
CA GLY A 97 4.23 2.03 -13.25
C GLY A 97 5.24 1.48 -14.26
N ALA A 98 6.42 2.08 -14.30
CA ALA A 98 7.52 1.64 -15.17
C ALA A 98 8.24 0.39 -14.63
N GLY A 99 7.64 -0.33 -13.66
CA GLY A 99 8.28 -1.48 -13.02
C GLY A 99 9.54 -1.12 -12.21
N LYS A 100 9.77 0.19 -11.96
CA LYS A 100 10.90 0.65 -11.16
C LYS A 100 10.55 0.49 -9.67
N VAL A 101 11.53 0.03 -8.91
CA VAL A 101 11.49 0.01 -7.45
C VAL A 101 12.34 1.16 -6.92
N PHE A 102 11.98 1.70 -5.75
CA PHE A 102 12.87 2.61 -5.02
C PHE A 102 13.92 1.80 -4.24
N ASP A 103 14.93 2.47 -3.72
CA ASP A 103 15.95 1.81 -2.89
C ASP A 103 15.34 1.40 -1.54
N TRP A 104 15.09 0.11 -1.38
CA TRP A 104 14.49 -0.44 -0.15
C TRP A 104 15.38 -0.31 1.08
N SER A 105 16.69 -0.08 0.91
CA SER A 105 17.62 0.10 2.04
C SER A 105 17.35 1.36 2.87
N LEU A 106 16.60 2.31 2.31
CA LEU A 106 16.19 3.52 3.03
C LEU A 106 15.06 3.27 4.05
N ILE A 107 14.39 2.09 4.01
CA ILE A 107 13.34 1.76 4.96
C ILE A 107 13.98 1.39 6.31
N PRO A 108 13.74 2.16 7.39
CA PRO A 108 14.28 1.82 8.71
C PRO A 108 13.78 0.44 9.18
N SER A 109 14.69 -0.36 9.76
CA SER A 109 14.38 -1.71 10.22
C SER A 109 13.23 -1.77 11.25
N GLU A 110 13.09 -0.72 12.06
CA GLU A 110 12.00 -0.55 13.03
C GLU A 110 10.65 -0.23 12.38
N LEU A 111 10.66 0.36 11.18
CA LEU A 111 9.45 0.68 10.42
C LEU A 111 9.00 -0.48 9.53
N ALA A 112 9.95 -1.23 8.97
CA ALA A 112 9.71 -2.29 7.99
C ALA A 112 8.58 -3.28 8.39
N PRO A 113 8.53 -3.82 9.65
CA PRO A 113 7.46 -4.75 10.04
C PRO A 113 6.05 -4.13 10.16
N ARG A 114 5.91 -2.84 9.91
CA ARG A 114 4.67 -2.08 10.08
C ARG A 114 4.17 -1.44 8.79
N VAL A 115 4.85 -1.69 7.65
CA VAL A 115 4.48 -1.08 6.36
C VAL A 115 4.01 -2.11 5.35
N VAL A 116 3.21 -1.65 4.41
CA VAL A 116 2.93 -2.38 3.17
C VAL A 116 3.93 -1.90 2.13
N LEU A 117 4.71 -2.82 1.56
CA LEU A 117 5.66 -2.52 0.50
C LEU A 117 4.98 -2.65 -0.86
N SER A 118 5.05 -1.61 -1.66
CA SER A 118 4.45 -1.50 -3.00
C SER A 118 5.45 -0.87 -3.99
N GLY A 119 4.98 -0.60 -5.20
CA GLY A 119 5.76 0.07 -6.24
C GLY A 119 6.72 -0.84 -6.98
N GLY A 120 6.35 -1.21 -8.21
CA GLY A 120 7.20 -2.00 -9.10
C GLY A 120 7.41 -3.46 -8.71
N LEU A 121 6.64 -3.98 -7.77
CA LEU A 121 6.73 -5.39 -7.38
C LEU A 121 6.21 -6.31 -8.48
N SER A 122 6.81 -7.49 -8.57
CA SER A 122 6.46 -8.56 -9.51
C SER A 122 6.98 -9.90 -8.98
N ALA A 123 6.63 -11.01 -9.62
CA ALA A 123 7.16 -12.32 -9.22
C ALA A 123 8.70 -12.41 -9.25
N GLN A 124 9.36 -11.61 -10.10
CA GLN A 124 10.81 -11.61 -10.27
C GLN A 124 11.57 -10.97 -9.10
N ASN A 125 10.95 -10.04 -8.36
CA ASN A 125 11.60 -9.32 -7.26
C ASN A 125 10.92 -9.50 -5.90
N ALA A 126 9.77 -10.19 -5.84
CA ALA A 126 9.00 -10.35 -4.61
C ALA A 126 9.79 -11.09 -3.51
N THR A 127 10.52 -12.15 -3.85
CA THR A 127 11.35 -12.90 -2.89
C THR A 127 12.45 -12.01 -2.30
N ASP A 128 13.17 -11.24 -3.14
CA ASP A 128 14.20 -10.30 -2.68
C ASP A 128 13.59 -9.20 -1.80
N ALA A 129 12.45 -8.62 -2.23
CA ALA A 129 11.74 -7.60 -1.48
C ALA A 129 11.35 -8.07 -0.08
N VAL A 130 10.70 -9.23 0.03
CA VAL A 130 10.25 -9.79 1.31
C VAL A 130 11.44 -10.16 2.21
N THR A 131 12.45 -10.83 1.67
CA THR A 131 13.63 -11.29 2.44
C THR A 131 14.46 -10.12 2.99
N ARG A 132 14.67 -9.07 2.17
CA ARG A 132 15.49 -7.91 2.55
C ARG A 132 14.77 -6.94 3.47
N VAL A 133 13.51 -6.64 3.17
CA VAL A 133 12.74 -5.62 3.89
C VAL A 133 12.00 -6.19 5.08
N ARG A 134 11.47 -7.41 4.97
CA ARG A 134 10.57 -8.03 5.96
C ARG A 134 9.37 -7.14 6.29
N PRO A 135 8.62 -6.67 5.27
CA PRO A 135 7.49 -5.79 5.49
C PRO A 135 6.33 -6.56 6.13
N PHE A 136 5.36 -5.83 6.71
CA PHE A 136 4.11 -6.42 7.19
C PHE A 136 3.33 -7.10 6.06
N ALA A 137 3.29 -6.48 4.89
CA ALA A 137 2.62 -7.00 3.71
C ALA A 137 3.27 -6.45 2.44
N VAL A 138 2.94 -7.07 1.30
CA VAL A 138 3.31 -6.58 -0.03
C VAL A 138 2.06 -6.30 -0.85
N ASP A 139 2.11 -5.27 -1.68
CA ASP A 139 1.06 -4.89 -2.61
C ASP A 139 1.57 -4.92 -4.05
N VAL A 140 0.78 -5.45 -4.96
CA VAL A 140 1.12 -5.54 -6.38
C VAL A 140 -0.06 -5.16 -7.26
N SER A 141 0.21 -4.31 -8.25
CA SER A 141 -0.78 -3.93 -9.25
C SER A 141 -0.31 -4.32 -10.66
N SER A 142 0.51 -3.51 -11.31
CA SER A 142 0.93 -3.70 -12.69
C SER A 142 1.82 -4.93 -12.89
N GLY A 143 2.57 -5.37 -11.87
CA GLY A 143 3.45 -6.53 -11.93
C GLY A 143 2.75 -7.86 -12.20
N VAL A 144 1.43 -7.92 -12.03
CA VAL A 144 0.60 -9.09 -12.32
C VAL A 144 -0.39 -8.86 -13.46
N GLU A 145 -0.18 -7.79 -14.26
CA GLU A 145 -0.99 -7.49 -15.44
C GLU A 145 -0.34 -8.06 -16.71
N ARG A 146 -1.14 -8.64 -17.60
CA ARG A 146 -0.72 -8.95 -18.97
C ARG A 146 -0.78 -7.72 -19.88
N ASP A 147 -1.81 -6.87 -19.67
CA ASP A 147 -2.03 -5.59 -20.33
C ASP A 147 -2.51 -4.59 -19.30
N LYS A 148 -2.42 -3.28 -19.57
CA LYS A 148 -2.82 -2.23 -18.63
C LYS A 148 -4.24 -2.45 -18.12
N GLY A 149 -4.39 -2.65 -16.81
CA GLY A 149 -5.66 -2.89 -16.13
C GLY A 149 -6.20 -4.33 -16.25
N ILE A 150 -5.52 -5.24 -16.96
CA ILE A 150 -5.96 -6.63 -17.15
C ILE A 150 -5.03 -7.55 -16.37
N LYS A 151 -5.52 -8.06 -15.25
CA LYS A 151 -4.78 -9.00 -14.39
C LYS A 151 -4.63 -10.37 -15.06
N ASP A 152 -3.50 -11.01 -14.84
CA ASP A 152 -3.16 -12.34 -15.35
C ASP A 152 -3.08 -13.35 -14.20
N ALA A 153 -3.88 -14.41 -14.27
CA ALA A 153 -3.97 -15.40 -13.20
C ALA A 153 -2.64 -16.13 -12.95
N SER A 154 -1.86 -16.40 -14.01
CA SER A 154 -0.56 -17.07 -13.87
C SER A 154 0.47 -16.17 -13.21
N ARG A 155 0.46 -14.87 -13.54
CA ARG A 155 1.34 -13.88 -12.89
C ARG A 155 0.96 -13.65 -11.43
N ILE A 156 -0.35 -13.65 -11.09
CA ILE A 156 -0.81 -13.59 -9.70
C ILE A 156 -0.30 -14.81 -8.93
N ALA A 157 -0.48 -16.02 -9.47
CA ALA A 157 0.00 -17.24 -8.83
C ALA A 157 1.52 -17.20 -8.62
N ALA A 158 2.29 -16.85 -9.65
CA ALA A 158 3.75 -16.75 -9.56
C ALA A 158 4.21 -15.71 -8.53
N PHE A 159 3.49 -14.58 -8.40
CA PHE A 159 3.80 -13.58 -7.37
C PHE A 159 3.55 -14.12 -5.97
N ILE A 160 2.41 -14.78 -5.74
CA ILE A 160 2.07 -15.40 -4.45
C ILE A 160 3.09 -16.48 -4.08
N ASP A 161 3.50 -17.31 -5.04
CA ASP A 161 4.49 -18.38 -4.81
C ASP A 161 5.87 -17.79 -4.46
N ALA A 162 6.27 -16.69 -5.10
CA ALA A 162 7.52 -15.98 -4.78
C ALA A 162 7.51 -15.40 -3.35
N VAL A 163 6.37 -14.84 -2.91
CA VAL A 163 6.19 -14.36 -1.53
C VAL A 163 6.26 -15.52 -0.54
N ARG A 164 5.53 -16.61 -0.78
CA ARG A 164 5.54 -17.80 0.09
C ARG A 164 6.92 -18.43 0.19
N ALA A 165 7.68 -18.47 -0.90
CA ALA A 165 9.05 -18.95 -0.88
C ALA A 165 9.95 -18.10 0.01
N ALA A 166 9.77 -16.78 0.02
CA ALA A 166 10.50 -15.90 0.93
C ALA A 166 10.09 -16.13 2.40
N ASP A 167 8.78 -16.19 2.69
CA ASP A 167 8.27 -16.43 4.05
C ASP A 167 8.79 -17.74 4.66
N ALA A 168 9.00 -18.77 3.85
CA ALA A 168 9.54 -20.04 4.30
C ALA A 168 11.02 -19.99 4.71
N THR A 169 11.73 -18.88 4.40
CA THR A 169 13.17 -18.70 4.72
C THR A 169 13.42 -17.72 5.87
N ILE A 170 12.39 -17.09 6.40
CA ILE A 170 12.43 -16.12 7.50
C ILE A 170 11.95 -16.79 8.79
#